data_59b4b65c1408808d83c9c10de3fc5b2b
#
_entry.id   59b4b65c1408808d83c9c10de3fc5b2b
#
_cell.length_a   1.000
_cell.length_b   1.000
_cell.length_c   1.000
_cell.angle_alpha   90.00
_cell.angle_beta   90.00
_cell.angle_gamma   90.00
#
_symmetry.space_group_name_H-M   'P 1'
#
loop_
_entity.id
_entity.type
_entity.pdbx_description
1 polymer ?
#
loop_
_entity_poly.entity_id
_entity_poly.type
_entity_poly.pdbx_seq_one_letter_code
_entity_poly.pdbx_strand_id
1 'polypeptide(L)'
;MESNYVDPDKSNFQPTALAKVVYETLINHFKNDLVDFDFTARLEQDLDKIANGEKEYMDCVEKTYKPFKNNLDDKIKTVDISEQRELKDLGVHPETNRPVTVRLTRYGPTIQMGTKDDEEKPKWAALTPEQKKNIDAITLDDAIRLFKLPEKIGEFEGEDILINIGPFGPYVKCGKTNVSMKEIDIFSLTEQEAISRIEEKREIDANREIKIFESSGIKVLNGMYGPYICLLYTSDAADE
;
A
#
# COMPACT_ATOMS: atom_id res chain seq x y z
N MET A 1 -3.27 13.93 2.03
CA MET A 1 -3.57 12.53 1.63
C MET A 1 -3.38 12.48 0.13
N GLU A 2 -2.31 11.86 -0.35
CA GLU A 2 -2.16 11.59 -1.77
C GLU A 2 -3.22 10.56 -2.17
N SER A 3 -3.97 10.86 -3.21
CA SER A 3 -5.02 9.96 -3.70
C SER A 3 -4.34 8.79 -4.42
N ASN A 4 -4.44 7.59 -3.85
CA ASN A 4 -3.89 6.36 -4.45
C ASN A 4 -4.63 5.91 -5.73
N TYR A 5 -5.47 6.77 -6.31
CA TYR A 5 -6.29 6.44 -7.48
C TYR A 5 -5.66 6.82 -8.82
N VAL A 6 -4.68 7.72 -8.81
CA VAL A 6 -4.03 8.25 -10.01
C VAL A 6 -2.52 8.09 -9.89
N ASP A 7 -1.87 7.66 -10.98
CA ASP A 7 -0.41 7.59 -11.06
C ASP A 7 0.16 8.99 -11.30
N PRO A 8 0.93 9.57 -10.34
CA PRO A 8 1.46 10.92 -10.45
C PRO A 8 2.65 11.04 -11.41
N ASP A 9 3.29 9.92 -11.77
CA ASP A 9 4.53 9.91 -12.56
C ASP A 9 4.30 10.04 -14.08
N LYS A 10 3.04 10.18 -14.52
CA LYS A 10 2.69 10.23 -15.94
C LYS A 10 2.11 11.59 -16.33
N SER A 11 2.46 12.07 -17.53
CA SER A 11 1.94 13.33 -18.09
C SER A 11 0.40 13.31 -18.28
N ASN A 12 -0.19 12.12 -18.39
CA ASN A 12 -1.63 11.91 -18.45
C ASN A 12 -2.08 11.13 -17.21
N PHE A 13 -3.23 11.51 -16.65
CA PHE A 13 -3.84 10.76 -15.56
C PHE A 13 -4.14 9.33 -15.99
N GLN A 14 -3.56 8.36 -15.29
CA GLN A 14 -3.85 6.94 -15.50
C GLN A 14 -4.41 6.34 -14.21
N PRO A 15 -5.54 5.59 -14.29
CA PRO A 15 -6.10 4.96 -13.11
C PRO A 15 -5.20 3.84 -12.62
N THR A 16 -5.01 3.77 -11.31
CA THR A 16 -4.34 2.64 -10.66
C THR A 16 -5.24 1.40 -10.66
N ALA A 17 -4.67 0.23 -10.32
CA ALA A 17 -5.46 -0.99 -10.13
C ALA A 17 -6.57 -0.81 -9.09
N LEU A 18 -6.28 -0.09 -8.01
CA LEU A 18 -7.28 0.25 -6.99
C LEU A 18 -8.43 1.09 -7.57
N ALA A 19 -8.11 2.10 -8.39
CA ALA A 19 -9.13 2.94 -9.02
C ALA A 19 -10.08 2.14 -9.91
N LYS A 20 -9.55 1.19 -10.69
CA LYS A 20 -10.36 0.30 -11.54
C LYS A 20 -11.33 -0.55 -10.72
N VAL A 21 -10.85 -1.21 -9.67
CA VAL A 21 -11.69 -2.04 -8.78
C VAL A 21 -12.78 -1.20 -8.10
N VAL A 22 -12.43 -0.01 -7.60
CA VAL A 22 -13.41 0.90 -6.98
C VAL A 22 -14.44 1.36 -7.99
N TYR A 23 -14.02 1.76 -9.20
CA TYR A 23 -14.92 2.17 -10.27
C TYR A 23 -15.90 1.05 -10.66
N GLU A 24 -15.40 -0.16 -10.89
CA GLU A 24 -16.24 -1.31 -11.21
C GLU A 24 -17.23 -1.63 -10.08
N THR A 25 -16.79 -1.58 -8.83
CA THR A 25 -17.67 -1.77 -7.66
C THR A 25 -18.78 -0.72 -7.62
N LEU A 26 -18.44 0.54 -7.83
CA LEU A 26 -19.41 1.64 -7.83
C LEU A 26 -20.41 1.51 -8.99
N ILE A 27 -19.94 1.23 -10.21
CA ILE A 27 -20.82 1.06 -11.38
C ILE A 27 -21.77 -0.14 -11.20
N ASN A 28 -21.26 -1.26 -10.69
CA ASN A 28 -22.06 -2.46 -10.58
C ASN A 28 -23.11 -2.40 -9.45
N HIS A 29 -22.84 -1.66 -8.39
CA HIS A 29 -23.68 -1.68 -7.18
C HIS A 29 -24.34 -0.35 -6.83
N PHE A 30 -23.81 0.79 -7.33
CA PHE A 30 -24.26 2.15 -6.96
C PHE A 30 -24.51 3.05 -8.18
N LYS A 31 -24.69 2.48 -9.36
CA LYS A 31 -24.87 3.23 -10.62
C LYS A 31 -26.00 4.26 -10.54
N ASN A 32 -27.13 3.88 -9.95
CA ASN A 32 -28.32 4.74 -9.89
C ASN A 32 -28.29 5.72 -8.71
N ASP A 33 -27.32 5.59 -7.81
CA ASP A 33 -27.20 6.42 -6.60
C ASP A 33 -26.10 7.48 -6.77
N LEU A 34 -24.82 7.05 -6.70
CA LEU A 34 -23.67 7.96 -6.66
C LEU A 34 -23.01 8.19 -8.02
N VAL A 35 -23.16 7.25 -8.97
CA VAL A 35 -22.42 7.23 -10.25
C VAL A 35 -23.30 7.61 -11.41
N ASP A 36 -24.52 8.07 -11.15
CA ASP A 36 -25.40 8.67 -12.15
C ASP A 36 -24.82 10.02 -12.61
N PHE A 37 -24.72 10.22 -13.93
CA PHE A 37 -24.21 11.46 -14.52
C PHE A 37 -24.99 12.70 -14.10
N ASP A 38 -26.31 12.55 -13.89
CA ASP A 38 -27.18 13.65 -13.49
C ASP A 38 -27.23 13.85 -11.97
N PHE A 39 -26.59 12.99 -11.17
CA PHE A 39 -26.65 13.08 -9.71
C PHE A 39 -26.17 14.43 -9.20
N THR A 40 -24.98 14.85 -9.61
CA THR A 40 -24.40 16.12 -9.18
C THR A 40 -25.25 17.31 -9.64
N ALA A 41 -25.70 17.31 -10.89
CA ALA A 41 -26.53 18.38 -11.42
C ALA A 41 -27.88 18.50 -10.68
N ARG A 42 -28.51 17.37 -10.35
CA ARG A 42 -29.75 17.38 -9.54
C ARG A 42 -29.51 17.88 -8.12
N LEU A 43 -28.38 17.46 -7.53
CA LEU A 43 -28.03 17.90 -6.17
C LEU A 43 -27.75 19.40 -6.12
N GLU A 44 -27.03 19.95 -7.10
CA GLU A 44 -26.75 21.39 -7.21
C GLU A 44 -28.06 22.18 -7.39
N GLN A 45 -28.98 21.73 -8.25
CA GLN A 45 -30.29 22.36 -8.40
C GLN A 45 -31.09 22.35 -7.08
N ASP A 46 -31.03 21.26 -6.32
CA ASP A 46 -31.69 21.18 -5.01
C ASP A 46 -31.05 22.13 -4.00
N LEU A 47 -29.72 22.29 -4.02
CA LEU A 47 -29.00 23.26 -3.18
C LEU A 47 -29.38 24.72 -3.53
N ASP A 48 -29.53 25.04 -4.83
CA ASP A 48 -29.98 26.37 -5.27
C ASP A 48 -31.41 26.65 -4.74
N LYS A 49 -32.31 25.67 -4.80
CA LYS A 49 -33.67 25.83 -4.23
C LYS A 49 -33.66 26.04 -2.73
N ILE A 50 -32.74 25.37 -2.01
CA ILE A 50 -32.58 25.59 -0.55
C ILE A 50 -32.09 27.02 -0.30
N ALA A 51 -31.10 27.48 -1.07
CA ALA A 51 -30.57 28.82 -0.95
C ALA A 51 -31.63 29.92 -1.20
N ASN A 52 -32.57 29.65 -2.10
CA ASN A 52 -33.69 30.53 -2.41
C ASN A 52 -34.89 30.39 -1.43
N GLY A 53 -34.83 29.49 -0.47
CA GLY A 53 -35.93 29.24 0.48
C GLY A 53 -37.11 28.47 -0.11
N GLU A 54 -36.92 27.83 -1.27
CA GLU A 54 -37.97 27.05 -1.97
C GLU A 54 -38.05 25.60 -1.49
N LYS A 55 -37.03 25.13 -0.78
CA LYS A 55 -36.89 23.73 -0.30
C LYS A 55 -36.20 23.68 1.03
N GLU A 56 -36.67 22.77 1.90
CA GLU A 56 -36.03 22.51 3.17
C GLU A 56 -34.78 21.64 3.03
N TYR A 57 -33.72 22.00 3.76
CA TYR A 57 -32.42 21.27 3.74
C TYR A 57 -32.58 19.79 4.15
N MET A 58 -33.34 19.53 5.23
CA MET A 58 -33.53 18.18 5.75
C MET A 58 -34.23 17.27 4.75
N ASP A 59 -35.22 17.78 4.01
CA ASP A 59 -35.93 17.01 2.99
C ASP A 59 -34.97 16.58 1.86
N CYS A 60 -34.03 17.45 1.49
CA CYS A 60 -33.03 17.15 0.46
C CYS A 60 -32.07 16.05 0.96
N VAL A 61 -31.57 16.18 2.18
CA VAL A 61 -30.68 15.20 2.79
C VAL A 61 -31.39 13.83 2.91
N GLU A 62 -32.60 13.79 3.44
CA GLU A 62 -33.34 12.53 3.58
C GLU A 62 -33.62 11.85 2.25
N LYS A 63 -34.01 12.61 1.25
CA LYS A 63 -34.31 12.10 -0.08
C LYS A 63 -33.10 11.46 -0.74
N THR A 64 -31.91 11.99 -0.49
CA THR A 64 -30.65 11.49 -1.08
C THR A 64 -30.07 10.36 -0.22
N TYR A 65 -30.00 10.56 1.10
CA TYR A 65 -29.31 9.65 2.00
C TYR A 65 -30.06 8.35 2.26
N LYS A 66 -31.39 8.38 2.46
CA LYS A 66 -32.17 7.16 2.82
C LYS A 66 -32.07 6.06 1.75
N PRO A 67 -32.30 6.34 0.45
CA PRO A 67 -32.16 5.33 -0.60
C PRO A 67 -30.73 4.78 -0.67
N PHE A 68 -29.73 5.66 -0.65
CA PHE A 68 -28.32 5.28 -0.65
C PHE A 68 -27.97 4.38 0.55
N LYS A 69 -28.40 4.79 1.77
CA LYS A 69 -28.12 4.02 2.99
C LYS A 69 -28.74 2.63 2.95
N ASN A 70 -29.98 2.52 2.49
CA ASN A 70 -30.67 1.23 2.35
C ASN A 70 -29.95 0.32 1.35
N ASN A 71 -29.55 0.86 0.19
CA ASN A 71 -28.79 0.11 -0.81
C ASN A 71 -27.41 -0.33 -0.24
N LEU A 72 -26.72 0.57 0.45
CA LEU A 72 -25.43 0.27 1.09
C LEU A 72 -25.56 -0.87 2.11
N ASP A 73 -26.56 -0.81 2.99
CA ASP A 73 -26.78 -1.83 4.03
C ASP A 73 -27.14 -3.20 3.44
N ASP A 74 -27.84 -3.21 2.30
CA ASP A 74 -28.09 -4.44 1.54
C ASP A 74 -26.81 -4.97 0.89
N LYS A 75 -26.04 -4.10 0.22
CA LYS A 75 -24.79 -4.50 -0.47
C LYS A 75 -23.72 -5.00 0.49
N ILE A 76 -23.59 -4.41 1.68
CA ILE A 76 -22.66 -4.90 2.72
C ILE A 76 -22.96 -6.36 3.09
N LYS A 77 -24.22 -6.79 3.04
CA LYS A 77 -24.63 -8.16 3.41
C LYS A 77 -24.57 -9.15 2.24
N THR A 78 -24.79 -8.67 1.02
CA THR A 78 -25.03 -9.53 -0.15
C THR A 78 -23.83 -9.60 -1.12
N VAL A 79 -22.97 -8.59 -1.15
CA VAL A 79 -21.87 -8.52 -2.11
C VAL A 79 -20.59 -9.11 -1.52
N ASP A 80 -20.09 -10.16 -2.12
CA ASP A 80 -18.72 -10.62 -1.91
C ASP A 80 -17.76 -9.93 -2.90
N ILE A 81 -16.93 -9.03 -2.38
CA ILE A 81 -15.93 -8.30 -3.16
C ILE A 81 -14.62 -9.10 -3.32
N SER A 82 -14.55 -10.34 -2.87
CA SER A 82 -13.31 -11.12 -2.91
C SER A 82 -12.87 -11.42 -4.34
N GLU A 83 -13.79 -11.73 -5.25
CA GLU A 83 -13.48 -11.94 -6.67
C GLU A 83 -13.00 -10.66 -7.35
N GLN A 84 -13.61 -9.52 -7.04
CA GLN A 84 -13.22 -8.22 -7.61
C GLN A 84 -11.82 -7.76 -7.16
N ARG A 85 -11.29 -8.33 -6.08
CA ARG A 85 -9.93 -8.07 -5.62
C ARG A 85 -8.86 -8.91 -6.33
N GLU A 86 -9.28 -9.90 -7.12
CA GLU A 86 -8.37 -10.66 -7.94
C GLU A 86 -8.04 -9.87 -9.21
N LEU A 87 -6.76 -9.48 -9.32
CA LEU A 87 -6.29 -8.62 -10.41
C LEU A 87 -5.73 -9.46 -11.57
N LYS A 88 -5.11 -10.59 -11.26
CA LYS A 88 -4.50 -11.48 -12.25
C LYS A 88 -4.34 -12.89 -11.69
N ASP A 89 -4.75 -13.90 -12.46
CA ASP A 89 -4.40 -15.29 -12.23
C ASP A 89 -3.01 -15.56 -12.85
N LEU A 90 -2.10 -16.12 -12.05
CA LEU A 90 -0.75 -16.50 -12.47
C LEU A 90 -0.62 -18.00 -12.75
N GLY A 91 -1.66 -18.79 -12.41
CA GLY A 91 -1.67 -20.24 -12.55
C GLY A 91 -1.43 -20.97 -11.23
N VAL A 92 -0.80 -22.13 -11.29
CA VAL A 92 -0.64 -23.04 -10.15
C VAL A 92 0.83 -23.22 -9.81
N HIS A 93 1.16 -23.16 -8.51
CA HIS A 93 2.52 -23.38 -8.03
C HIS A 93 2.96 -24.84 -8.30
N PRO A 94 4.10 -25.07 -8.97
CA PRO A 94 4.48 -26.41 -9.47
C PRO A 94 4.70 -27.45 -8.37
N GLU A 95 5.17 -27.05 -7.19
CA GLU A 95 5.48 -27.98 -6.10
C GLU A 95 4.27 -28.22 -5.17
N THR A 96 3.50 -27.15 -4.89
CA THR A 96 2.41 -27.23 -3.91
C THR A 96 1.04 -27.44 -4.53
N ASN A 97 0.95 -27.35 -5.86
CA ASN A 97 -0.28 -27.43 -6.64
C ASN A 97 -1.40 -26.46 -6.16
N ARG A 98 -1.01 -25.33 -5.56
CA ARG A 98 -1.92 -24.29 -5.05
C ARG A 98 -2.04 -23.15 -6.05
N PRO A 99 -3.22 -22.54 -6.21
CA PRO A 99 -3.41 -21.40 -7.10
C PRO A 99 -2.59 -20.20 -6.63
N VAL A 100 -2.03 -19.47 -7.60
CA VAL A 100 -1.25 -18.26 -7.37
C VAL A 100 -1.91 -17.10 -8.11
N THR A 101 -2.32 -16.08 -7.38
CA THR A 101 -3.04 -14.92 -7.92
C THR A 101 -2.45 -13.62 -7.42
N VAL A 102 -2.53 -12.57 -8.23
CA VAL A 102 -2.29 -11.19 -7.78
C VAL A 102 -3.59 -10.63 -7.27
N ARG A 103 -3.62 -10.20 -6.02
CA ARG A 103 -4.83 -9.68 -5.36
C ARG A 103 -4.63 -8.29 -4.77
N LEU A 104 -5.69 -7.50 -4.79
CA LEU A 104 -5.71 -6.20 -4.16
C LEU A 104 -5.95 -6.32 -2.65
N THR A 105 -5.01 -5.82 -1.86
CA THR A 105 -5.13 -5.70 -0.40
C THR A 105 -5.18 -4.23 0.02
N ARG A 106 -5.39 -3.97 1.32
CA ARG A 106 -5.32 -2.61 1.87
C ARG A 106 -3.95 -1.94 1.70
N TYR A 107 -2.91 -2.73 1.42
CA TYR A 107 -1.54 -2.23 1.16
C TYR A 107 -1.19 -2.19 -0.34
N GLY A 108 -2.20 -2.32 -1.21
CA GLY A 108 -2.04 -2.40 -2.66
C GLY A 108 -1.96 -3.85 -3.18
N PRO A 109 -1.58 -4.02 -4.46
CA PRO A 109 -1.42 -5.34 -5.07
C PRO A 109 -0.37 -6.19 -4.34
N THR A 110 -0.71 -7.46 -4.09
CA THR A 110 0.15 -8.48 -3.47
C THR A 110 -0.09 -9.82 -4.16
N ILE A 111 0.85 -10.75 -4.06
CA ILE A 111 0.67 -12.11 -4.55
C ILE A 111 0.13 -12.98 -3.42
N GLN A 112 -0.89 -13.76 -3.72
CA GLN A 112 -1.45 -14.79 -2.84
C GLN A 112 -1.21 -16.17 -3.45
N MET A 113 -0.77 -17.11 -2.62
CA MET A 113 -0.73 -18.54 -2.95
C MET A 113 -1.69 -19.30 -2.07
N GLY A 114 -2.62 -20.00 -2.70
CA GLY A 114 -3.70 -20.73 -2.04
C GLY A 114 -4.92 -19.88 -1.74
N THR A 115 -5.98 -20.52 -1.28
CA THR A 115 -7.28 -19.94 -0.97
C THR A 115 -7.57 -20.01 0.53
N LYS A 116 -8.69 -19.42 0.96
CA LYS A 116 -9.17 -19.54 2.35
C LYS A 116 -9.69 -20.94 2.68
N ASP A 117 -10.08 -21.68 1.64
CA ASP A 117 -10.68 -23.01 1.75
C ASP A 117 -9.63 -24.12 1.74
N ASP A 118 -8.36 -23.80 1.51
CA ASP A 118 -7.26 -24.74 1.58
C ASP A 118 -6.99 -25.16 3.05
N GLU A 119 -6.48 -26.36 3.27
CA GLU A 119 -6.06 -26.84 4.60
C GLU A 119 -4.99 -25.95 5.24
N GLU A 120 -4.07 -25.44 4.43
CA GLU A 120 -3.04 -24.48 4.81
C GLU A 120 -3.50 -23.05 4.56
N LYS A 121 -3.21 -22.15 5.49
CA LYS A 121 -3.47 -20.72 5.32
C LYS A 121 -2.79 -20.18 4.05
N PRO A 122 -3.45 -19.24 3.35
CA PRO A 122 -2.83 -18.56 2.21
C PRO A 122 -1.50 -17.92 2.58
N LYS A 123 -0.49 -18.10 1.72
CA LYS A 123 0.78 -17.38 1.82
C LYS A 123 0.72 -16.12 0.99
N TRP A 124 1.39 -15.07 1.45
CA TRP A 124 1.39 -13.77 0.81
C TRP A 124 2.82 -13.31 0.54
N ALA A 125 3.05 -12.74 -0.64
CA ALA A 125 4.30 -12.11 -1.00
C ALA A 125 4.08 -10.67 -1.47
N ALA A 126 4.95 -9.76 -1.03
CA ALA A 126 4.91 -8.37 -1.46
C ALA A 126 5.50 -8.21 -2.86
N LEU A 127 4.92 -7.30 -3.65
CA LEU A 127 5.43 -6.91 -4.95
C LEU A 127 6.40 -5.73 -4.83
N THR A 128 7.38 -5.66 -5.72
CA THR A 128 8.22 -4.48 -5.87
C THR A 128 7.39 -3.27 -6.35
N PRO A 129 7.86 -2.03 -6.15
CA PRO A 129 7.16 -0.84 -6.66
C PRO A 129 6.93 -0.87 -8.17
N GLU A 130 7.87 -1.43 -8.94
CA GLU A 130 7.76 -1.57 -10.40
C GLU A 130 6.68 -2.60 -10.80
N GLN A 131 6.67 -3.75 -10.13
CA GLN A 131 5.66 -4.78 -10.35
C GLN A 131 4.24 -4.29 -9.99
N LYS A 132 4.11 -3.47 -8.94
CA LYS A 132 2.83 -2.84 -8.59
C LYS A 132 2.32 -1.90 -9.68
N LYS A 133 3.20 -1.23 -10.42
CA LYS A 133 2.85 -0.35 -11.54
C LYS A 133 2.42 -1.12 -12.79
N ASN A 134 2.98 -2.33 -13.01
CA ASN A 134 2.70 -3.15 -14.20
C ASN A 134 2.37 -4.60 -13.82
N ILE A 135 1.15 -4.80 -13.32
CA ILE A 135 0.66 -6.11 -12.87
C ILE A 135 0.60 -7.11 -14.02
N ASP A 136 0.31 -6.64 -15.24
CA ASP A 136 0.18 -7.49 -16.43
C ASP A 136 1.50 -8.16 -16.82
N ALA A 137 2.64 -7.57 -16.46
CA ALA A 137 3.96 -8.14 -16.73
C ALA A 137 4.39 -9.21 -15.72
N ILE A 138 3.71 -9.36 -14.57
CA ILE A 138 4.09 -10.31 -13.54
C ILE A 138 3.85 -11.74 -14.04
N THR A 139 4.85 -12.59 -13.87
CA THR A 139 4.81 -14.02 -14.24
C THR A 139 4.69 -14.91 -13.01
N LEU A 140 4.36 -16.20 -13.22
CA LEU A 140 4.38 -17.21 -12.16
C LEU A 140 5.79 -17.39 -11.58
N ASP A 141 6.83 -17.33 -12.43
CA ASP A 141 8.23 -17.46 -11.99
C ASP A 141 8.63 -16.30 -11.05
N ASP A 142 8.18 -15.08 -11.33
CA ASP A 142 8.38 -13.95 -10.44
C ASP A 142 7.71 -14.20 -9.07
N ALA A 143 6.49 -14.72 -9.09
CA ALA A 143 5.77 -15.06 -7.86
C ALA A 143 6.52 -16.12 -7.03
N ILE A 144 7.01 -17.19 -7.67
CA ILE A 144 7.77 -18.24 -7.00
C ILE A 144 9.03 -17.69 -6.34
N ARG A 145 9.75 -16.79 -7.01
CA ARG A 145 10.92 -16.11 -6.42
C ARG A 145 10.55 -15.28 -5.20
N LEU A 146 9.44 -14.53 -5.28
CA LEU A 146 8.96 -13.69 -4.19
C LEU A 146 8.53 -14.50 -2.96
N PHE A 147 7.99 -15.70 -3.13
CA PHE A 147 7.64 -16.59 -2.01
C PHE A 147 8.84 -17.18 -1.27
N LYS A 148 10.05 -17.13 -1.85
CA LYS A 148 11.29 -17.55 -1.16
C LYS A 148 11.79 -16.51 -0.16
N LEU A 149 11.31 -15.27 -0.26
CA LEU A 149 11.69 -14.20 0.66
C LEU A 149 11.05 -14.39 2.06
N PRO A 150 11.77 -14.05 3.14
CA PRO A 150 13.14 -13.54 3.17
C PRO A 150 14.19 -14.61 2.84
N GLU A 151 15.19 -14.29 2.02
CA GLU A 151 16.26 -15.20 1.63
C GLU A 151 17.59 -14.75 2.25
N LYS A 152 18.37 -15.70 2.76
CA LYS A 152 19.72 -15.46 3.27
C LYS A 152 20.71 -15.46 2.09
N ILE A 153 21.44 -14.35 1.91
CA ILE A 153 22.45 -14.20 0.85
C ILE A 153 23.90 -14.24 1.38
N GLY A 154 24.09 -14.18 2.69
CA GLY A 154 25.40 -14.20 3.31
C GLY A 154 25.35 -13.97 4.82
N GLU A 155 26.52 -13.66 5.40
CA GLU A 155 26.67 -13.38 6.82
C GLU A 155 27.70 -12.26 7.02
N PHE A 156 27.42 -11.33 7.92
CA PHE A 156 28.32 -10.23 8.26
C PHE A 156 28.37 -10.02 9.78
N GLU A 157 29.58 -10.06 10.35
CA GLU A 157 29.82 -9.93 11.81
C GLU A 157 29.05 -10.92 12.69
N GLY A 158 28.78 -12.13 12.19
CA GLY A 158 28.00 -13.15 12.90
C GLY A 158 26.49 -12.96 12.81
N GLU A 159 26.01 -12.05 11.97
CA GLU A 159 24.60 -11.79 11.70
C GLU A 159 24.24 -12.16 10.27
N ASP A 160 23.07 -12.78 10.09
CA ASP A 160 22.59 -13.15 8.77
C ASP A 160 22.23 -11.91 7.92
N ILE A 161 22.65 -11.93 6.67
CA ILE A 161 22.23 -10.95 5.67
C ILE A 161 21.01 -11.52 4.95
N LEU A 162 19.85 -10.88 5.17
CA LEU A 162 18.57 -11.29 4.58
C LEU A 162 18.09 -10.25 3.58
N ILE A 163 17.70 -10.70 2.40
CA ILE A 163 16.95 -9.87 1.43
C ILE A 163 15.45 -10.04 1.63
N ASN A 164 14.70 -8.96 1.48
CA ASN A 164 13.24 -8.98 1.58
C ASN A 164 12.61 -7.79 0.86
N ILE A 165 11.27 -7.83 0.68
CA ILE A 165 10.47 -6.72 0.15
C ILE A 165 9.49 -6.26 1.22
N GLY A 166 9.61 -4.99 1.60
CA GLY A 166 8.75 -4.34 2.59
C GLY A 166 7.76 -3.34 1.96
N PRO A 167 7.01 -2.61 2.81
CA PRO A 167 6.07 -1.60 2.35
C PRO A 167 6.71 -0.49 1.51
N PHE A 168 7.98 -0.19 1.77
CA PHE A 168 8.76 0.86 1.08
C PHE A 168 9.63 0.34 -0.07
N GLY A 169 9.49 -0.95 -0.40
CA GLY A 169 10.25 -1.62 -1.46
C GLY A 169 11.29 -2.63 -0.96
N PRO A 170 12.20 -3.04 -1.85
CA PRO A 170 13.26 -4.00 -1.53
C PRO A 170 14.24 -3.46 -0.49
N TYR A 171 14.70 -4.33 0.40
CA TYR A 171 15.68 -3.99 1.42
C TYR A 171 16.53 -5.20 1.83
N VAL A 172 17.73 -4.90 2.33
CA VAL A 172 18.60 -5.85 3.01
C VAL A 172 18.51 -5.62 4.50
N LYS A 173 18.43 -6.69 5.27
CA LYS A 173 18.46 -6.69 6.73
C LYS A 173 19.69 -7.44 7.23
N CYS A 174 20.44 -6.81 8.14
CA CYS A 174 21.52 -7.44 8.90
C CYS A 174 21.41 -6.99 10.35
N GLY A 175 21.04 -7.92 11.23
CA GLY A 175 20.74 -7.62 12.61
C GLY A 175 19.66 -6.55 12.79
N LYS A 176 20.05 -5.40 13.36
CA LYS A 176 19.16 -4.24 13.54
C LYS A 176 19.17 -3.26 12.37
N THR A 177 20.11 -3.41 11.43
CA THR A 177 20.29 -2.50 10.30
C THR A 177 19.41 -2.93 9.13
N ASN A 178 18.62 -2.00 8.58
CA ASN A 178 17.85 -2.17 7.35
C ASN A 178 18.35 -1.17 6.31
N VAL A 179 18.68 -1.66 5.13
CA VAL A 179 19.19 -0.84 4.01
C VAL A 179 18.25 -0.95 2.83
N SER A 180 17.72 0.18 2.37
CA SER A 180 16.82 0.21 1.20
C SER A 180 17.59 -0.05 -0.09
N MET A 181 17.04 -0.91 -0.97
CA MET A 181 17.62 -1.31 -2.27
C MET A 181 16.71 -0.92 -3.43
N LYS A 182 16.14 0.30 -3.42
CA LYS A 182 15.11 0.72 -4.40
C LYS A 182 15.56 0.68 -5.86
N GLU A 183 16.87 0.85 -6.11
CA GLU A 183 17.44 0.97 -7.46
C GLU A 183 18.13 -0.32 -7.94
N ILE A 184 18.11 -1.39 -7.13
CA ILE A 184 18.82 -2.63 -7.39
C ILE A 184 17.86 -3.80 -7.40
N ASP A 185 18.01 -4.69 -8.37
CA ASP A 185 17.33 -5.99 -8.34
C ASP A 185 17.90 -6.84 -7.20
N ILE A 186 17.12 -7.03 -6.14
CA ILE A 186 17.54 -7.76 -4.94
C ILE A 186 17.92 -9.23 -5.21
N PHE A 187 17.41 -9.81 -6.31
CA PHE A 187 17.72 -11.19 -6.68
C PHE A 187 19.07 -11.33 -7.41
N SER A 188 19.64 -10.21 -7.85
CA SER A 188 21.00 -10.17 -8.43
C SER A 188 22.05 -9.66 -7.44
N LEU A 189 21.64 -9.29 -6.23
CA LEU A 189 22.50 -8.69 -5.23
C LEU A 189 23.52 -9.71 -4.69
N THR A 190 24.79 -9.36 -4.73
CA THR A 190 25.87 -10.18 -4.15
C THR A 190 26.05 -9.88 -2.67
N GLU A 191 26.62 -10.85 -1.93
CA GLU A 191 26.96 -10.68 -0.51
C GLU A 191 27.86 -9.47 -0.28
N GLN A 192 28.88 -9.29 -1.13
CA GLN A 192 29.84 -8.19 -1.01
C GLN A 192 29.20 -6.82 -1.19
N GLU A 193 28.29 -6.68 -2.18
CA GLU A 193 27.54 -5.44 -2.39
C GLU A 193 26.60 -5.15 -1.21
N ALA A 194 25.97 -6.18 -0.67
CA ALA A 194 25.13 -6.05 0.53
C ALA A 194 25.94 -5.57 1.73
N ILE A 195 27.11 -6.14 1.99
CA ILE A 195 28.02 -5.74 3.08
C ILE A 195 28.43 -4.28 2.92
N SER A 196 28.90 -3.88 1.72
CA SER A 196 29.31 -2.49 1.48
C SER A 196 28.18 -1.49 1.77
N ARG A 197 26.95 -1.81 1.38
CA ARG A 197 25.77 -0.96 1.69
C ARG A 197 25.42 -0.93 3.17
N ILE A 198 25.59 -2.04 3.86
CA ILE A 198 25.36 -2.13 5.31
C ILE A 198 26.38 -1.26 6.06
N GLU A 199 27.66 -1.34 5.69
CA GLU A 199 28.73 -0.53 6.28
C GLU A 199 28.49 0.96 6.06
N GLU A 200 28.19 1.37 4.81
CA GLU A 200 27.85 2.76 4.47
C GLU A 200 26.69 3.27 5.31
N LYS A 201 25.63 2.46 5.45
CA LYS A 201 24.46 2.81 6.26
C LYS A 201 24.80 2.95 7.73
N ARG A 202 25.60 2.04 8.30
CA ARG A 202 26.04 2.10 9.69
C ARG A 202 26.90 3.33 9.96
N GLU A 203 27.79 3.71 9.03
CA GLU A 203 28.59 4.93 9.12
C GLU A 203 27.71 6.19 9.10
N ILE A 204 26.72 6.25 8.20
CA ILE A 204 25.75 7.35 8.15
C ILE A 204 24.98 7.43 9.47
N ASP A 205 24.50 6.29 10.00
CA ASP A 205 23.74 6.26 11.24
C ASP A 205 24.61 6.62 12.46
N ALA A 206 25.88 6.22 12.50
CA ALA A 206 26.83 6.62 13.52
C ALA A 206 27.11 8.14 13.51
N ASN A 207 27.19 8.74 12.33
CA ASN A 207 27.41 10.17 12.14
C ASN A 207 26.12 11.01 12.20
N ARG A 208 24.96 10.38 12.47
CA ARG A 208 23.67 11.05 12.50
C ARG A 208 23.50 11.98 13.70
N GLU A 209 23.98 11.58 14.89
CA GLU A 209 23.87 12.39 16.10
C GLU A 209 25.08 13.30 16.25
N ILE A 210 24.89 14.62 16.04
CA ILE A 210 25.95 15.62 16.20
C ILE A 210 26.08 16.02 17.66
N LYS A 211 24.96 16.29 18.36
CA LYS A 211 24.93 16.70 19.74
C LYS A 211 23.59 16.44 20.40
N ILE A 212 23.63 15.96 21.64
CA ILE A 212 22.46 15.75 22.48
C ILE A 212 22.50 16.73 23.65
N PHE A 213 21.40 17.40 23.94
CA PHE A 213 21.17 18.23 25.10
C PHE A 213 20.14 17.54 25.99
N GLU A 214 20.61 16.64 26.87
CA GLU A 214 19.74 15.78 27.68
C GLU A 214 18.77 16.58 28.57
N SER A 215 19.21 17.72 29.11
CA SER A 215 18.42 18.56 30.02
C SER A 215 17.21 19.24 29.35
N SER A 216 17.24 19.41 28.05
CA SER A 216 16.19 20.10 27.27
C SER A 216 15.48 19.19 26.28
N GLY A 217 15.86 17.90 26.21
CA GLY A 217 15.29 16.96 25.22
C GLY A 217 15.59 17.34 23.77
N ILE A 218 16.63 18.15 23.52
CA ILE A 218 17.01 18.62 22.20
C ILE A 218 18.13 17.75 21.64
N LYS A 219 17.98 17.31 20.39
CA LYS A 219 19.05 16.66 19.62
C LYS A 219 19.37 17.47 18.37
N VAL A 220 20.65 17.62 18.05
CA VAL A 220 21.13 18.09 16.77
C VAL A 220 21.53 16.89 15.94
N LEU A 221 20.85 16.69 14.83
CA LEU A 221 21.01 15.52 13.97
C LEU A 221 21.48 15.97 12.59
N ASN A 222 22.26 15.11 11.94
CA ASN A 222 22.66 15.29 10.54
C ASN A 222 21.59 14.65 9.64
N GLY A 223 20.99 15.42 8.75
CA GLY A 223 19.96 14.98 7.82
C GLY A 223 20.41 15.09 6.37
N MET A 224 19.58 14.63 5.44
CA MET A 224 19.86 14.64 4.00
C MET A 224 20.11 16.05 3.43
N TYR A 225 19.51 17.08 4.05
CA TYR A 225 19.67 18.47 3.64
C TYR A 225 20.59 19.28 4.59
N GLY A 226 21.33 18.59 5.47
CA GLY A 226 22.24 19.20 6.45
C GLY A 226 21.77 19.05 7.89
N PRO A 227 22.47 19.64 8.87
CA PRO A 227 22.14 19.57 10.28
C PRO A 227 20.78 20.19 10.60
N TYR A 228 19.99 19.51 11.43
CA TYR A 228 18.71 20.01 11.93
C TYR A 228 18.54 19.74 13.41
N ILE A 229 17.68 20.53 14.05
CA ILE A 229 17.36 20.40 15.47
C ILE A 229 16.08 19.59 15.60
N CYS A 230 16.12 18.52 16.41
CA CYS A 230 14.97 17.71 16.78
C CYS A 230 14.69 17.90 18.28
N LEU A 231 13.44 18.24 18.63
CA LEU A 231 12.97 18.23 20.01
C LEU A 231 12.30 16.88 20.27
N LEU A 232 12.80 16.13 21.24
CA LEU A 232 12.18 14.90 21.70
C LEU A 232 10.93 15.30 22.53
N TYR A 233 9.79 15.36 21.86
CA TYR A 233 8.51 15.35 22.57
C TYR A 233 8.30 13.92 23.06
N THR A 234 8.42 13.68 24.36
CA THR A 234 7.75 12.54 24.97
C THR A 234 6.27 12.86 24.93
N SER A 235 5.52 12.26 24.01
CA SER A 235 4.08 12.43 23.96
C SER A 235 3.44 11.65 25.09
N ASP A 236 3.37 12.26 26.28
CA ASP A 236 2.48 11.82 27.37
C ASP A 236 1.04 12.36 27.16
N ALA A 237 0.69 12.77 25.94
CA ALA A 237 -0.60 13.38 25.62
C ALA A 237 -1.54 12.43 24.85
N ALA A 238 -1.40 11.13 25.01
CA ALA A 238 -2.30 10.14 24.35
C ALA A 238 -3.15 9.30 25.34
N ASP A 239 -3.18 9.66 26.62
CA ASP A 239 -3.96 8.96 27.65
C ASP A 239 -4.80 9.94 28.52
N GLU A 240 -5.52 10.89 27.88
CA GLU A 240 -6.69 11.54 28.49
C GLU A 240 -7.87 11.54 27.53
#